data_dd501dbf8b9f6936dc25fb7e447fe81f
#
_entry.id   dd501dbf8b9f6936dc25fb7e447fe81f
#
_cell.length_a   1.000
_cell.length_b   1.000
_cell.length_c   1.000
_cell.angle_alpha   90.00
_cell.angle_beta   90.00
_cell.angle_gamma   90.00
#
_symmetry.space_group_name_H-M   'P 1'
#
loop_
_entity.id
_entity.type
_entity.pdbx_description
1 polymer ?
#
loop_
_entity_poly.entity_id
_entity_poly.type
_entity_poly.pdbx_seq_one_letter_code
_entity_poly.pdbx_strand_id
1 'polypeptide(L)'
;MKKILIFSTLLIACLFSGCTHQHVWKEASCYSPKTCIECGETEGTVAEHHWSSATCLTPKQCTECGKTEGKSLGHSWSSGSATTPRICRKCNEMEPLSLPYSGQVFIGEDLYRESELTIKSSSLESCYIKLKGSSGIDVFSFFVRAGTSVTVSVPSGYYYVYFSYGNEWYGTKYLFGPDTTYAKDDELLDFENYTWEYTLQPVYNGNFSETPIDESEFK
;
A
#
# COMPACT_ATOMS: atom_id res chain seq x y z
N MET A 1 79.62 44.26 33.49
CA MET A 1 78.85 43.05 33.78
C MET A 1 78.03 42.73 32.55
N LYS A 2 78.47 41.71 31.74
CA LYS A 2 77.77 41.29 30.52
C LYS A 2 76.87 40.09 30.92
N LYS A 3 75.53 40.22 30.76
CA LYS A 3 74.58 39.14 30.90
C LYS A 3 74.49 38.39 29.58
N ILE A 4 74.86 37.10 29.59
CA ILE A 4 74.70 36.16 28.49
C ILE A 4 73.30 35.54 28.64
N LEU A 5 72.42 35.83 27.63
CA LEU A 5 71.13 35.11 27.50
C LEU A 5 71.40 33.83 26.71
N ILE A 6 71.16 32.67 27.35
CA ILE A 6 71.19 31.34 26.73
C ILE A 6 69.78 31.10 26.20
N PHE A 7 69.62 31.13 24.85
CA PHE A 7 68.43 30.73 24.19
C PHE A 7 68.45 29.17 24.11
N SER A 8 67.64 28.55 24.92
CA SER A 8 67.38 27.10 24.80
C SER A 8 66.40 26.88 23.67
N THR A 9 66.84 26.42 22.53
CA THR A 9 66.00 25.95 21.44
C THR A 9 65.45 24.55 21.78
N LEU A 10 64.19 24.54 22.20
CA LEU A 10 63.45 23.25 22.42
C LEU A 10 63.13 22.68 21.02
N LEU A 11 63.91 21.68 20.65
CA LEU A 11 63.69 20.91 19.42
C LEU A 11 62.49 19.95 19.67
N ILE A 12 61.29 20.32 19.21
CA ILE A 12 60.14 19.44 19.21
C ILE A 12 60.38 18.42 18.10
N ALA A 13 60.87 17.25 18.47
CA ALA A 13 60.90 16.08 17.60
C ALA A 13 59.48 15.59 17.44
N CYS A 14 58.83 15.89 16.34
CA CYS A 14 57.62 15.19 15.92
C CYS A 14 58.00 13.73 15.67
N LEU A 15 57.66 12.86 16.61
CA LEU A 15 57.75 11.40 16.42
C LEU A 15 56.66 11.02 15.41
N PHE A 16 57.04 10.86 14.14
CA PHE A 16 56.25 10.11 13.18
C PHE A 16 56.27 8.65 13.64
N SER A 17 55.27 8.26 14.42
CA SER A 17 55.02 6.87 14.69
C SER A 17 54.47 6.24 13.40
N GLY A 18 55.39 5.92 12.48
CA GLY A 18 55.02 5.06 11.35
C GLY A 18 54.55 3.72 11.86
N CYS A 19 53.42 3.26 11.41
CA CYS A 19 52.95 1.92 11.72
C CYS A 19 53.99 0.90 11.33
N THR A 20 54.41 0.05 12.26
CA THR A 20 55.43 -1.00 12.04
C THR A 20 54.88 -2.30 11.54
N HIS A 21 53.56 -2.37 11.25
CA HIS A 21 52.87 -3.55 10.73
C HIS A 21 52.55 -3.41 9.24
N GLN A 22 52.33 -4.54 8.59
CA GLN A 22 51.80 -4.58 7.24
C GLN A 22 50.30 -4.22 7.29
N HIS A 23 49.91 -3.12 6.62
CA HIS A 23 48.51 -2.63 6.66
C HIS A 23 47.56 -3.65 6.03
N VAL A 24 46.51 -3.99 6.74
CA VAL A 24 45.35 -4.72 6.24
C VAL A 24 44.23 -3.71 5.99
N TRP A 25 43.94 -3.50 4.71
CA TRP A 25 43.05 -2.43 4.28
C TRP A 25 41.59 -2.88 4.17
N LYS A 26 40.69 -2.10 4.73
CA LYS A 26 39.28 -2.10 4.38
C LYS A 26 39.13 -1.14 3.20
N GLU A 27 38.49 -1.60 2.12
CA GLU A 27 38.28 -0.79 0.91
C GLU A 27 37.46 0.47 1.19
N ALA A 28 37.70 1.50 0.36
CA ALA A 28 36.97 2.76 0.45
C ALA A 28 35.47 2.53 0.18
N SER A 29 34.63 3.21 0.94
CA SER A 29 33.19 3.31 0.72
C SER A 29 32.83 4.78 0.44
N CYS A 30 31.59 5.04 0.08
CA CYS A 30 31.11 6.42 -0.18
C CYS A 30 31.04 7.31 1.08
N TYR A 31 31.34 6.79 2.25
CA TYR A 31 31.37 7.53 3.54
C TYR A 31 32.71 7.38 4.29
N SER A 32 33.63 6.55 3.80
CA SER A 32 34.93 6.33 4.45
C SER A 32 35.99 6.05 3.38
N PRO A 33 37.19 6.68 3.45
CA PRO A 33 38.31 6.33 2.62
C PRO A 33 38.80 4.92 2.96
N LYS A 34 39.69 4.38 2.15
CA LYS A 34 40.39 3.13 2.44
C LYS A 34 41.09 3.24 3.80
N THR A 35 40.79 2.35 4.71
CA THR A 35 41.19 2.48 6.12
C THR A 35 41.83 1.18 6.60
N CYS A 36 43.02 1.29 7.24
CA CYS A 36 43.64 0.15 7.89
C CYS A 36 42.82 -0.31 9.08
N ILE A 37 42.46 -1.60 9.12
CA ILE A 37 41.63 -2.16 10.19
C ILE A 37 42.33 -2.23 11.55
N GLU A 38 43.67 -2.19 11.56
CA GLU A 38 44.46 -2.32 12.78
C GLU A 38 44.85 -0.97 13.40
N CYS A 39 45.32 -0.01 12.58
CA CYS A 39 45.80 1.28 13.10
C CYS A 39 44.90 2.48 12.75
N GLY A 40 43.87 2.30 11.90
CA GLY A 40 42.96 3.39 11.51
C GLY A 40 43.55 4.37 10.48
N GLU A 41 44.78 4.14 9.99
CA GLU A 41 45.38 4.98 8.95
C GLU A 41 44.55 4.92 7.68
N THR A 42 44.40 6.05 6.99
CA THR A 42 43.57 6.19 5.80
C THR A 42 44.40 6.50 4.57
N GLU A 43 43.99 5.92 3.41
CA GLU A 43 44.63 6.15 2.11
C GLU A 43 43.58 6.54 1.07
N GLY A 44 43.89 7.57 0.26
CA GLY A 44 43.01 7.98 -0.84
C GLY A 44 41.79 8.80 -0.39
N THR A 45 40.76 8.77 -1.21
CA THR A 45 39.50 9.49 -1.01
C THR A 45 38.33 8.49 -0.84
N VAL A 46 37.19 8.95 -0.38
CA VAL A 46 35.94 8.18 -0.37
C VAL A 46 35.55 7.76 -1.79
N ALA A 47 34.94 6.60 -1.92
CA ALA A 47 34.40 6.11 -3.19
C ALA A 47 33.20 6.95 -3.64
N GLU A 48 32.90 6.89 -4.93
CA GLU A 48 31.70 7.54 -5.47
C GLU A 48 30.43 6.86 -4.96
N HIS A 49 29.34 7.61 -4.90
CA HIS A 49 28.03 7.07 -4.54
C HIS A 49 27.43 6.26 -5.68
N HIS A 50 26.93 5.05 -5.38
CA HIS A 50 26.12 4.24 -6.28
C HIS A 50 24.65 4.61 -6.10
N TRP A 51 24.09 5.34 -7.08
CA TRP A 51 22.75 5.88 -6.99
C TRP A 51 21.69 4.94 -7.57
N SER A 52 20.63 4.66 -6.79
CA SER A 52 19.36 4.18 -7.34
C SER A 52 18.65 5.30 -8.09
N SER A 53 17.80 4.96 -9.06
CA SER A 53 16.97 5.95 -9.74
C SER A 53 15.92 6.54 -8.80
N ALA A 54 15.60 7.83 -9.00
CA ALA A 54 14.47 8.44 -8.32
C ALA A 54 13.14 7.78 -8.74
N THR A 55 12.22 7.66 -7.79
CA THR A 55 10.85 7.17 -8.02
C THR A 55 9.85 8.32 -7.97
N CYS A 56 8.55 8.02 -8.12
CA CYS A 56 7.52 9.03 -7.93
C CYS A 56 7.51 9.63 -6.51
N LEU A 57 7.91 8.84 -5.51
CA LEU A 57 7.83 9.21 -4.10
C LEU A 57 9.19 9.57 -3.48
N THR A 58 10.27 8.98 -3.99
CA THR A 58 11.60 9.13 -3.39
C THR A 58 12.60 9.72 -4.38
N PRO A 59 13.52 10.62 -3.92
CA PRO A 59 14.67 11.04 -4.71
C PRO A 59 15.61 9.85 -4.97
N LYS A 60 16.63 10.04 -5.83
CA LYS A 60 17.68 9.04 -5.96
C LYS A 60 18.40 8.87 -4.62
N GLN A 61 18.76 7.65 -4.31
CA GLN A 61 19.36 7.28 -3.04
C GLN A 61 20.60 6.41 -3.27
N CYS A 62 21.67 6.70 -2.53
CA CYS A 62 22.84 5.84 -2.56
C CYS A 62 22.51 4.50 -1.91
N THR A 63 22.76 3.40 -2.64
CA THR A 63 22.46 2.03 -2.20
C THR A 63 23.32 1.57 -1.03
N GLU A 64 24.45 2.22 -0.80
CA GLU A 64 25.39 1.86 0.28
C GLU A 64 25.20 2.68 1.56
N CYS A 65 25.05 4.00 1.45
CA CYS A 65 25.01 4.89 2.62
C CYS A 65 23.64 5.53 2.87
N GLY A 66 22.67 5.34 1.99
CA GLY A 66 21.33 5.91 2.13
C GLY A 66 21.23 7.43 1.84
N LYS A 67 22.35 8.11 1.50
CA LYS A 67 22.33 9.52 1.14
C LYS A 67 21.39 9.74 -0.04
N THR A 68 20.59 10.81 0.01
CA THR A 68 19.66 11.20 -1.06
C THR A 68 20.17 12.40 -1.84
N GLU A 69 19.83 12.44 -3.13
CA GLU A 69 20.17 13.58 -4.00
C GLU A 69 19.01 13.90 -4.96
N GLY A 70 18.75 15.18 -5.16
CA GLY A 70 17.67 15.67 -6.02
C GLY A 70 16.31 15.64 -5.33
N LYS A 71 15.25 15.49 -6.15
CA LYS A 71 13.84 15.39 -5.71
C LYS A 71 13.21 14.14 -6.28
N SER A 72 12.13 13.67 -5.65
CA SER A 72 11.26 12.66 -6.23
C SER A 72 10.68 13.13 -7.56
N LEU A 73 10.36 12.18 -8.45
CA LEU A 73 9.83 12.50 -9.78
C LEU A 73 8.40 13.05 -9.76
N GLY A 74 7.69 12.85 -8.63
CA GLY A 74 6.26 13.11 -8.52
C GLY A 74 5.43 12.23 -9.44
N HIS A 75 4.12 12.18 -9.20
CA HIS A 75 3.20 11.42 -10.03
C HIS A 75 2.84 12.19 -11.31
N SER A 76 2.68 11.44 -12.40
CA SER A 76 2.14 11.92 -13.67
C SER A 76 0.78 11.25 -13.89
N TRP A 77 -0.27 11.89 -13.38
CA TRP A 77 -1.61 11.35 -13.39
C TRP A 77 -2.25 11.31 -14.78
N SER A 78 -3.03 10.26 -15.05
CA SER A 78 -4.00 10.22 -16.15
C SER A 78 -5.18 11.16 -15.87
N SER A 79 -6.04 11.38 -16.84
CA SER A 79 -7.38 11.92 -16.60
C SER A 79 -8.19 10.92 -15.75
N GLY A 80 -9.01 11.43 -14.85
CA GLY A 80 -9.98 10.66 -14.06
C GLY A 80 -11.38 11.28 -14.16
N SER A 81 -12.35 10.66 -13.52
CA SER A 81 -13.73 11.15 -13.37
C SER A 81 -14.24 10.85 -11.95
N ALA A 82 -15.49 11.17 -11.64
CA ALA A 82 -16.13 10.79 -10.38
C ALA A 82 -16.22 9.27 -10.17
N THR A 83 -16.12 8.47 -11.22
CA THR A 83 -16.25 7.00 -11.20
C THR A 83 -14.99 6.26 -11.67
N THR A 84 -13.98 6.99 -12.13
CA THR A 84 -12.74 6.42 -12.66
C THR A 84 -11.54 7.09 -12.00
N PRO A 85 -10.68 6.35 -11.28
CA PRO A 85 -9.54 6.90 -10.59
C PRO A 85 -8.50 7.45 -11.56
N ARG A 86 -7.72 8.41 -11.11
CA ARG A 86 -6.49 8.80 -11.81
C ARG A 86 -5.42 7.77 -11.53
N ILE A 87 -4.68 7.39 -12.58
CA ILE A 87 -3.61 6.39 -12.48
C ILE A 87 -2.29 7.07 -12.87
N CYS A 88 -1.26 6.91 -12.05
CA CYS A 88 0.05 7.42 -12.37
C CYS A 88 0.66 6.64 -13.55
N ARG A 89 1.03 7.36 -14.62
CA ARG A 89 1.64 6.78 -15.83
C ARG A 89 3.04 6.24 -15.63
N LYS A 90 3.67 6.53 -14.46
CA LYS A 90 5.04 6.11 -14.15
C LYS A 90 5.11 4.90 -13.22
N CYS A 91 4.25 4.85 -12.19
CA CYS A 91 4.29 3.81 -11.16
C CYS A 91 2.98 3.02 -11.02
N ASN A 92 1.95 3.34 -11.82
CA ASN A 92 0.62 2.73 -11.80
C ASN A 92 -0.17 2.91 -10.48
N GLU A 93 0.30 3.76 -9.58
CA GLU A 93 -0.45 4.10 -8.37
C GLU A 93 -1.78 4.76 -8.75
N MET A 94 -2.84 4.40 -8.06
CA MET A 94 -4.19 4.93 -8.25
C MET A 94 -4.51 5.95 -7.17
N GLU A 95 -5.20 7.03 -7.55
CA GLU A 95 -5.74 8.00 -6.59
C GLU A 95 -7.16 7.56 -6.18
N PRO A 96 -7.42 7.34 -4.88
CA PRO A 96 -8.73 6.89 -4.44
C PRO A 96 -9.82 7.91 -4.75
N LEU A 97 -11.02 7.41 -5.04
CA LEU A 97 -12.24 8.18 -5.19
C LEU A 97 -12.93 8.37 -3.84
N SER A 98 -13.88 9.29 -3.78
CA SER A 98 -14.76 9.38 -2.62
C SER A 98 -15.57 8.10 -2.46
N LEU A 99 -15.68 7.62 -1.20
CA LEU A 99 -16.51 6.45 -0.89
C LEU A 99 -17.97 6.70 -1.27
N PRO A 100 -18.62 5.75 -1.97
CA PRO A 100 -20.07 5.79 -2.22
C PRO A 100 -20.86 5.83 -0.90
N TYR A 101 -22.10 6.28 -0.91
CA TYR A 101 -22.96 6.17 0.26
C TYR A 101 -23.51 4.73 0.42
N SER A 102 -23.85 4.35 1.65
CA SER A 102 -24.43 3.03 1.90
C SER A 102 -25.80 2.91 1.23
N GLY A 103 -26.00 1.84 0.45
CA GLY A 103 -27.18 1.63 -0.39
C GLY A 103 -27.06 2.21 -1.80
N GLN A 104 -25.94 2.84 -2.17
CA GLN A 104 -25.74 3.29 -3.55
C GLN A 104 -25.67 2.08 -4.50
N VAL A 105 -26.59 2.04 -5.45
CA VAL A 105 -26.69 0.98 -6.47
C VAL A 105 -25.82 1.30 -7.67
N PHE A 106 -25.22 0.30 -8.28
CA PHE A 106 -24.35 0.40 -9.47
C PHE A 106 -24.81 -0.48 -10.63
N ILE A 107 -25.36 -1.64 -10.33
CA ILE A 107 -25.94 -2.55 -11.32
C ILE A 107 -27.39 -2.79 -10.92
N GLY A 108 -28.31 -2.77 -11.88
CA GLY A 108 -29.73 -3.04 -11.65
C GLY A 108 -30.51 -1.88 -11.02
N GLU A 109 -30.05 -0.62 -11.20
CA GLU A 109 -30.76 0.56 -10.71
C GLU A 109 -32.18 0.66 -11.27
N ASP A 110 -32.37 0.31 -12.54
CA ASP A 110 -33.65 0.35 -13.27
C ASP A 110 -34.53 -0.89 -13.09
N LEU A 111 -34.03 -1.90 -12.34
CA LEU A 111 -34.81 -3.12 -12.12
C LEU A 111 -35.94 -2.90 -11.12
N TYR A 112 -37.05 -3.61 -11.34
CA TYR A 112 -38.14 -3.67 -10.35
C TYR A 112 -37.68 -4.46 -9.13
N ARG A 113 -37.89 -3.94 -7.93
CA ARG A 113 -37.32 -4.43 -6.67
C ARG A 113 -38.39 -4.56 -5.60
N GLU A 114 -38.79 -5.81 -5.31
CA GLU A 114 -39.83 -6.13 -4.33
C GLU A 114 -39.31 -6.82 -3.08
N SER A 115 -38.09 -7.32 -3.12
CA SER A 115 -37.46 -7.99 -1.99
C SER A 115 -36.51 -7.07 -1.25
N GLU A 116 -36.02 -7.49 -0.10
CA GLU A 116 -35.11 -6.70 0.73
C GLU A 116 -33.90 -7.48 1.17
N LEU A 117 -32.75 -6.81 1.16
CA LEU A 117 -31.48 -7.29 1.71
C LEU A 117 -30.95 -6.28 2.70
N THR A 118 -30.83 -6.70 3.96
CA THR A 118 -30.23 -5.89 5.02
C THR A 118 -28.78 -6.29 5.27
N ILE A 119 -27.88 -5.31 5.27
CA ILE A 119 -26.49 -5.50 5.60
C ILE A 119 -26.15 -4.68 6.84
N LYS A 120 -25.62 -5.35 7.85
CA LYS A 120 -25.04 -4.76 9.06
C LYS A 120 -23.52 -4.94 8.97
N SER A 121 -22.83 -3.90 8.47
CA SER A 121 -21.38 -3.96 8.30
C SER A 121 -20.64 -3.78 9.63
N SER A 122 -19.51 -4.47 9.79
CA SER A 122 -18.56 -4.21 10.86
C SER A 122 -17.95 -2.81 10.72
N SER A 123 -17.29 -2.34 11.77
CA SER A 123 -16.64 -1.02 11.76
C SER A 123 -15.31 -0.97 11.02
N LEU A 124 -14.81 -2.08 10.48
CA LEU A 124 -13.44 -2.18 9.98
C LEU A 124 -13.29 -1.82 8.51
N GLU A 125 -14.17 -2.33 7.64
CA GLU A 125 -14.05 -2.18 6.19
C GLU A 125 -15.39 -1.88 5.54
N SER A 126 -15.34 -1.15 4.44
CA SER A 126 -16.47 -0.97 3.53
C SER A 126 -16.63 -2.19 2.65
N CYS A 127 -17.83 -2.42 2.14
CA CYS A 127 -18.14 -3.58 1.33
C CYS A 127 -18.86 -3.17 0.04
N TYR A 128 -18.45 -3.78 -1.09
CA TYR A 128 -19.21 -3.74 -2.33
C TYR A 128 -19.81 -5.13 -2.58
N ILE A 129 -21.11 -5.19 -2.73
CA ILE A 129 -21.89 -6.41 -2.77
C ILE A 129 -22.48 -6.62 -4.15
N LYS A 130 -22.43 -7.86 -4.63
CA LYS A 130 -23.08 -8.30 -5.86
C LYS A 130 -24.06 -9.43 -5.58
N LEU A 131 -25.20 -9.39 -6.27
CA LEU A 131 -26.09 -10.51 -6.44
C LEU A 131 -25.87 -11.10 -7.83
N LYS A 132 -25.45 -12.35 -7.90
CA LYS A 132 -25.25 -13.08 -9.15
C LYS A 132 -26.30 -14.16 -9.29
N GLY A 133 -26.90 -14.26 -10.47
CA GLY A 133 -27.78 -15.37 -10.82
C GLY A 133 -27.01 -16.69 -10.93
N SER A 134 -27.71 -17.81 -11.02
CA SER A 134 -27.12 -19.16 -11.15
C SER A 134 -26.22 -19.34 -12.37
N SER A 135 -26.34 -18.46 -13.38
CA SER A 135 -25.44 -18.41 -14.55
C SER A 135 -24.14 -17.63 -14.30
N GLY A 136 -23.94 -17.07 -13.11
CA GLY A 136 -22.78 -16.25 -12.77
C GLY A 136 -22.85 -14.79 -13.26
N ILE A 137 -24.00 -14.36 -13.84
CA ILE A 137 -24.19 -13.00 -14.32
C ILE A 137 -24.54 -12.09 -13.15
N ASP A 138 -23.88 -10.92 -13.10
CA ASP A 138 -24.18 -9.86 -12.15
C ASP A 138 -25.57 -9.28 -12.44
N VAL A 139 -26.50 -9.39 -11.50
CA VAL A 139 -27.88 -8.88 -11.62
C VAL A 139 -28.03 -7.56 -10.88
N PHE A 140 -27.44 -7.48 -9.68
CA PHE A 140 -27.59 -6.32 -8.82
C PHE A 140 -26.30 -6.07 -8.03
N SER A 141 -26.00 -4.81 -7.75
CA SER A 141 -24.86 -4.50 -6.89
C SER A 141 -25.03 -3.14 -6.18
N PHE A 142 -24.49 -3.05 -4.97
CA PHE A 142 -24.54 -1.85 -4.15
C PHE A 142 -23.38 -1.77 -3.18
N PHE A 143 -23.22 -0.60 -2.56
CA PHE A 143 -22.13 -0.30 -1.63
C PHE A 143 -22.63 -0.16 -0.19
N VAL A 144 -21.80 -0.57 0.78
CA VAL A 144 -22.03 -0.41 2.22
C VAL A 144 -20.76 0.12 2.88
N ARG A 145 -20.86 1.25 3.57
CA ARG A 145 -19.73 1.83 4.32
C ARG A 145 -19.45 1.04 5.60
N ALA A 146 -18.21 1.02 6.01
CA ALA A 146 -17.80 0.52 7.31
C ALA A 146 -18.66 1.09 8.45
N GLY A 147 -19.02 0.26 9.41
CA GLY A 147 -19.79 0.66 10.60
C GLY A 147 -21.22 1.09 10.36
N THR A 148 -21.78 0.86 9.16
CA THR A 148 -23.17 1.26 8.84
C THR A 148 -24.08 0.04 8.65
N SER A 149 -25.38 0.26 8.88
CA SER A 149 -26.42 -0.69 8.52
C SER A 149 -27.31 -0.09 7.43
N VAL A 150 -27.66 -0.89 6.43
CA VAL A 150 -28.52 -0.46 5.33
C VAL A 150 -29.44 -1.59 4.89
N THR A 151 -30.68 -1.29 4.61
CA THR A 151 -31.62 -2.17 3.91
C THR A 151 -31.79 -1.63 2.49
N VAL A 152 -31.57 -2.49 1.51
CA VAL A 152 -31.67 -2.16 0.09
C VAL A 152 -32.74 -3.03 -0.53
N SER A 153 -33.68 -2.39 -1.27
CA SER A 153 -34.62 -3.14 -2.09
C SER A 153 -33.87 -3.78 -3.26
N VAL A 154 -34.05 -5.08 -3.47
CA VAL A 154 -33.39 -5.91 -4.48
C VAL A 154 -34.42 -6.57 -5.38
N PRO A 155 -34.05 -6.98 -6.61
CA PRO A 155 -34.96 -7.73 -7.48
C PRO A 155 -35.31 -9.08 -6.86
N SER A 156 -36.55 -9.52 -7.04
CA SER A 156 -36.96 -10.89 -6.69
C SER A 156 -36.22 -11.90 -7.57
N GLY A 157 -35.91 -13.08 -7.03
CA GLY A 157 -35.22 -14.14 -7.74
C GLY A 157 -34.29 -14.96 -6.85
N TYR A 158 -33.46 -15.79 -7.49
CA TYR A 158 -32.52 -16.66 -6.80
C TYR A 158 -31.08 -16.19 -7.08
N TYR A 159 -30.33 -15.85 -6.03
CA TYR A 159 -29.00 -15.26 -6.16
C TYR A 159 -27.99 -15.82 -5.19
N TYR A 160 -26.74 -15.95 -5.66
CA TYR A 160 -25.56 -16.01 -4.79
C TYR A 160 -25.14 -14.59 -4.41
N VAL A 161 -24.72 -14.41 -3.18
CA VAL A 161 -24.25 -13.12 -2.67
C VAL A 161 -22.74 -13.11 -2.62
N TYR A 162 -22.14 -12.14 -3.29
CA TYR A 162 -20.71 -11.95 -3.37
C TYR A 162 -20.31 -10.64 -2.68
N PHE A 163 -19.20 -10.68 -1.97
CA PHE A 163 -18.69 -9.58 -1.17
C PHE A 163 -17.28 -9.23 -1.60
N SER A 164 -16.97 -7.92 -1.64
CA SER A 164 -15.60 -7.44 -1.69
C SER A 164 -15.40 -6.36 -0.64
N TYR A 165 -14.25 -6.39 0.05
CA TYR A 165 -13.98 -5.54 1.20
C TYR A 165 -12.73 -4.71 1.00
N GLY A 166 -12.70 -3.55 1.65
CA GLY A 166 -11.54 -2.66 1.73
C GLY A 166 -11.88 -1.27 2.24
N ASN A 167 -10.86 -0.41 2.29
CA ASN A 167 -10.96 0.91 2.91
C ASN A 167 -10.95 2.06 1.90
N GLU A 168 -10.22 1.93 0.81
CA GLU A 168 -10.11 2.95 -0.23
C GLU A 168 -10.87 2.51 -1.48
N TRP A 169 -11.64 3.40 -2.08
CA TRP A 169 -12.47 3.10 -3.23
C TRP A 169 -11.86 3.59 -4.55
N TYR A 170 -11.76 2.73 -5.53
CA TYR A 170 -11.21 3.04 -6.85
C TYR A 170 -12.21 2.83 -8.00
N GLY A 171 -13.52 2.80 -7.69
CA GLY A 171 -14.59 2.56 -8.66
C GLY A 171 -14.89 1.08 -8.87
N THR A 172 -15.99 0.79 -9.55
CA THR A 172 -16.50 -0.58 -9.75
C THR A 172 -15.55 -1.50 -10.51
N LYS A 173 -14.63 -0.92 -11.30
CA LYS A 173 -13.62 -1.70 -12.04
C LYS A 173 -12.47 -2.19 -11.16
N TYR A 174 -12.04 -1.36 -10.22
CA TYR A 174 -10.85 -1.61 -9.39
C TYR A 174 -11.19 -1.88 -7.93
N LEU A 175 -12.46 -1.69 -7.54
CA LEU A 175 -13.00 -1.88 -6.21
C LEU A 175 -12.17 -1.15 -5.13
N PHE A 176 -11.57 -1.88 -4.23
CA PHE A 176 -10.72 -1.33 -3.18
C PHE A 176 -9.22 -1.39 -3.51
N GLY A 177 -8.88 -1.61 -4.79
CA GLY A 177 -7.51 -1.66 -5.27
C GLY A 177 -6.82 -2.99 -5.00
N PRO A 178 -5.47 -2.99 -4.87
CA PRO A 178 -4.69 -4.22 -4.73
C PRO A 178 -4.97 -4.99 -3.43
N ASP A 179 -5.47 -4.31 -2.41
CA ASP A 179 -5.77 -4.90 -1.09
C ASP A 179 -7.23 -5.36 -0.95
N THR A 180 -7.97 -5.41 -2.07
CA THR A 180 -9.35 -5.92 -2.06
C THR A 180 -9.36 -7.38 -1.64
N THR A 181 -10.19 -7.71 -0.65
CA THR A 181 -10.50 -9.09 -0.29
C THR A 181 -11.88 -9.48 -0.81
N TYR A 182 -12.05 -10.76 -1.15
CA TYR A 182 -13.27 -11.27 -1.78
C TYR A 182 -13.80 -12.48 -1.04
N ALA A 183 -15.12 -12.56 -0.94
CA ALA A 183 -15.81 -13.69 -0.39
C ALA A 183 -17.18 -13.88 -1.05
N LYS A 184 -17.78 -15.05 -0.85
CA LYS A 184 -19.16 -15.34 -1.27
C LYS A 184 -19.89 -16.13 -0.20
N ASP A 185 -21.21 -16.08 -0.25
CA ASP A 185 -22.08 -17.08 0.35
C ASP A 185 -22.20 -18.26 -0.61
N ASP A 186 -22.02 -19.48 -0.10
CA ASP A 186 -22.12 -20.70 -0.89
C ASP A 186 -23.58 -21.12 -1.15
N GLU A 187 -24.54 -20.49 -0.47
CA GLU A 187 -25.94 -20.77 -0.63
C GLU A 187 -26.60 -19.94 -1.73
N LEU A 188 -27.45 -20.59 -2.52
CA LEU A 188 -28.33 -19.92 -3.48
C LEU A 188 -29.59 -19.45 -2.74
N LEU A 189 -29.69 -18.15 -2.51
CA LEU A 189 -30.73 -17.56 -1.68
C LEU A 189 -32.00 -17.25 -2.49
N ASP A 190 -33.16 -17.51 -1.88
CA ASP A 190 -34.49 -17.23 -2.43
C ASP A 190 -34.96 -15.83 -2.00
N PHE A 191 -34.90 -14.89 -2.93
CA PHE A 191 -35.40 -13.50 -2.77
C PHE A 191 -36.84 -13.34 -3.33
N GLU A 192 -37.49 -14.40 -3.77
CA GLU A 192 -38.91 -14.32 -4.14
C GLU A 192 -39.82 -14.44 -2.91
N ASN A 193 -39.42 -15.28 -1.93
CA ASN A 193 -40.24 -15.60 -0.79
C ASN A 193 -39.70 -15.05 0.53
N TYR A 194 -38.42 -14.63 0.59
CA TYR A 194 -37.74 -14.24 1.83
C TYR A 194 -37.01 -12.94 1.69
N THR A 195 -36.85 -12.25 2.81
CA THR A 195 -35.89 -11.17 3.01
C THR A 195 -34.68 -11.71 3.75
N TRP A 196 -33.51 -11.14 3.46
CA TRP A 196 -32.24 -11.63 4.01
C TRP A 196 -31.52 -10.56 4.80
N GLU A 197 -30.82 -11.00 5.84
CA GLU A 197 -29.98 -10.12 6.65
C GLU A 197 -28.61 -10.75 6.86
N TYR A 198 -27.56 -9.99 6.55
CA TYR A 198 -26.18 -10.32 6.86
C TYR A 198 -25.64 -9.39 7.93
N THR A 199 -24.94 -9.97 8.90
CA THR A 199 -24.13 -9.23 9.87
C THR A 199 -22.67 -9.51 9.55
N LEU A 200 -22.01 -8.57 8.86
CA LEU A 200 -20.61 -8.65 8.46
C LEU A 200 -19.72 -8.29 9.65
N GLN A 201 -19.51 -9.23 10.56
CA GLN A 201 -18.58 -9.12 11.68
C GLN A 201 -17.76 -10.41 11.75
N PRO A 202 -16.47 -10.33 12.11
CA PRO A 202 -15.71 -11.51 12.49
C PRO A 202 -16.29 -12.06 13.80
N VAL A 203 -17.26 -12.95 13.74
CA VAL A 203 -17.86 -13.60 14.90
C VAL A 203 -17.46 -15.07 14.94
N TYR A 204 -17.00 -15.51 16.09
CA TYR A 204 -16.49 -16.86 16.33
C TYR A 204 -17.53 -18.00 16.13
N ASN A 205 -18.82 -17.71 16.01
CA ASN A 205 -19.90 -18.66 15.71
C ASN A 205 -21.04 -17.95 14.97
N GLY A 206 -20.75 -17.29 13.86
CA GLY A 206 -21.78 -16.69 12.99
C GLY A 206 -22.65 -17.76 12.36
N ASN A 207 -23.90 -17.41 12.06
CA ASN A 207 -24.84 -18.22 11.28
C ASN A 207 -24.61 -18.14 9.76
N PHE A 208 -23.52 -17.50 9.35
CA PHE A 208 -23.12 -17.25 7.97
C PHE A 208 -21.65 -17.62 7.80
N SER A 209 -21.35 -18.40 6.78
CA SER A 209 -20.00 -18.83 6.42
C SER A 209 -19.59 -18.18 5.11
N GLU A 210 -18.71 -17.18 5.17
CA GLU A 210 -18.09 -16.65 3.97
C GLU A 210 -16.98 -17.58 3.50
N THR A 211 -17.04 -17.96 2.23
CA THR A 211 -15.96 -18.66 1.55
C THR A 211 -15.08 -17.63 0.84
N PRO A 212 -13.78 -17.51 1.20
CA PRO A 212 -12.86 -16.66 0.45
C PRO A 212 -12.74 -17.12 -1.01
N ILE A 213 -12.73 -16.18 -1.94
CA ILE A 213 -12.64 -16.44 -3.38
C ILE A 213 -11.59 -15.56 -4.03
N ASP A 214 -11.25 -15.86 -5.28
CA ASP A 214 -10.35 -15.03 -6.09
C ASP A 214 -11.10 -13.89 -6.78
N GLU A 215 -10.34 -12.86 -7.18
CA GLU A 215 -10.83 -11.75 -7.99
C GLU A 215 -11.54 -12.21 -9.27
N SER A 216 -11.03 -13.29 -9.92
CA SER A 216 -11.61 -13.84 -11.16
C SER A 216 -12.98 -14.47 -10.97
N GLU A 217 -13.28 -14.97 -9.78
CA GLU A 217 -14.60 -15.50 -9.46
C GLU A 217 -15.59 -14.38 -9.08
N PHE A 218 -15.08 -13.32 -8.47
CA PHE A 218 -15.88 -12.15 -8.12
C PHE A 218 -16.28 -11.34 -9.36
N LYS A 219 -15.37 -11.18 -10.34
CA LYS A 219 -15.57 -10.41 -11.58
C LYS A 219 -16.34 -11.17 -12.63
#